data_f7a36ee739dcabb63831516b2774881e
#
_entry.id   f7a36ee739dcabb63831516b2774881e
#
_cell.length_a   1.000
_cell.length_b   1.000
_cell.length_c   1.000
_cell.angle_alpha   90.00
_cell.angle_beta   90.00
_cell.angle_gamma   90.00
#
_symmetry.space_group_name_H-M   'P 1'
#
loop_
_entity.id
_entity.type
_entity.pdbx_description
1 polymer ?
#
loop_
_entity_poly.entity_id
_entity_poly.type
_entity_poly.pdbx_seq_one_letter_code
_entity_poly.pdbx_strand_id
1 'polypeptide(L)'
;MRICRISASTAPVSKLIKQVQVQKNKIDDGSQNLQNPDENREKYEQNQCIGITRGGRNTKIHAVVDGIGYPIHIQLSSGNISDVSIAQEVLSHVNLDGTIVMGNKAYGAKELRDYITDHNADYCIPPKSNTVAPWYCDWHQYKERHLVECFFNRLKENRRIATRFDKLASRFLAFVYLGSIRIMLA
;
A
#
# COMPACT_ATOMS: atom_id res chain seq x y z
N MET A 1 -27.94 -38.30 30.17
CA MET A 1 -26.56 -37.88 29.94
C MET A 1 -26.39 -37.64 28.44
N ARG A 2 -26.61 -36.39 27.99
CA ARG A 2 -26.44 -35.99 26.57
C ARG A 2 -25.07 -35.41 26.39
N ILE A 3 -24.23 -36.13 25.66
CA ILE A 3 -22.90 -35.68 25.28
C ILE A 3 -23.10 -34.65 24.16
N CYS A 4 -22.92 -33.37 24.47
CA CYS A 4 -22.75 -32.31 23.45
C CYS A 4 -21.47 -32.64 22.69
N ARG A 5 -21.58 -33.12 21.47
CA ARG A 5 -20.50 -33.07 20.47
C ARG A 5 -20.28 -31.60 20.11
N ILE A 6 -19.22 -31.03 20.65
CA ILE A 6 -18.67 -29.80 20.13
C ILE A 6 -18.08 -30.18 18.77
N SER A 7 -18.81 -29.90 17.68
CA SER A 7 -18.22 -29.90 16.35
C SER A 7 -17.18 -28.77 16.36
N ALA A 8 -15.93 -29.14 16.48
CA ALA A 8 -14.83 -28.24 16.17
C ALA A 8 -14.97 -27.88 14.69
N SER A 9 -15.59 -26.73 14.44
CA SER A 9 -15.49 -26.06 13.16
C SER A 9 -14.00 -25.74 13.02
N THR A 10 -13.27 -26.56 12.30
CA THR A 10 -11.98 -26.23 11.76
C THR A 10 -12.24 -25.11 10.76
N ALA A 11 -12.26 -23.87 11.27
CA ALA A 11 -12.09 -22.71 10.41
C ALA A 11 -10.77 -22.92 9.66
N PRO A 12 -10.76 -22.84 8.34
CA PRO A 12 -9.53 -23.02 7.57
C PRO A 12 -8.52 -21.99 8.06
N VAL A 13 -7.35 -22.50 8.38
CA VAL A 13 -6.16 -21.78 8.76
C VAL A 13 -5.96 -20.59 7.86
N SER A 14 -5.99 -19.39 8.47
CA SER A 14 -5.55 -18.11 7.91
C SER A 14 -6.13 -17.73 6.53
N LYS A 15 -7.29 -17.07 6.54
CA LYS A 15 -7.57 -16.13 5.45
C LYS A 15 -6.35 -15.21 5.36
N LEU A 16 -5.61 -15.32 4.26
CA LEU A 16 -4.39 -14.55 4.06
C LEU A 16 -4.73 -13.05 4.09
N ILE A 17 -4.25 -12.36 5.10
CA ILE A 17 -4.49 -10.91 5.26
C ILE A 17 -3.56 -10.19 4.29
N LYS A 18 -4.13 -9.35 3.43
CA LYS A 18 -3.39 -8.47 2.52
C LYS A 18 -3.57 -7.02 2.94
N GLN A 19 -2.49 -6.32 3.18
CA GLN A 19 -2.54 -4.94 3.64
C GLN A 19 -1.96 -4.02 2.58
N VAL A 20 -2.72 -2.98 2.24
CA VAL A 20 -2.32 -1.97 1.26
C VAL A 20 -2.03 -0.66 1.97
N GLN A 21 -0.84 -0.14 1.78
CA GLN A 21 -0.48 1.18 2.26
C GLN A 21 0.48 1.89 1.32
N VAL A 22 0.49 3.21 1.42
CA VAL A 22 1.33 4.10 0.62
C VAL A 22 2.27 4.89 1.51
N GLN A 23 3.51 4.95 1.10
CA GLN A 23 4.54 5.80 1.69
C GLN A 23 4.95 6.89 0.70
N LYS A 24 4.91 8.14 1.15
CA LYS A 24 5.41 9.29 0.37
C LYS A 24 6.89 9.52 0.66
N ASN A 25 7.69 9.63 -0.39
CA ASN A 25 9.11 9.91 -0.29
C ASN A 25 9.42 11.25 -0.97
N LYS A 26 10.06 12.16 -0.23
CA LYS A 26 10.60 13.39 -0.80
C LYS A 26 11.77 13.07 -1.72
N ILE A 27 11.93 13.87 -2.75
CA ILE A 27 13.06 13.79 -3.67
C ILE A 27 14.00 14.94 -3.32
N ASP A 28 15.25 14.60 -3.04
CA ASP A 28 16.33 15.56 -2.91
C ASP A 28 17.06 15.62 -4.26
N ASP A 29 16.68 16.58 -5.08
CA ASP A 29 17.24 16.77 -6.43
C ASP A 29 18.21 17.96 -6.53
N GLY A 30 18.50 18.61 -5.40
CA GLY A 30 19.39 19.78 -5.36
C GLY A 30 18.90 20.99 -6.16
N SER A 31 17.72 20.94 -6.75
CA SER A 31 17.15 22.00 -7.57
C SER A 31 16.16 22.85 -6.77
N GLN A 32 16.64 23.87 -6.14
CA GLN A 32 15.83 25.01 -5.73
C GLN A 32 15.70 25.94 -6.96
N ASN A 33 14.49 26.22 -7.40
CA ASN A 33 14.07 27.11 -8.47
C ASN A 33 14.17 26.59 -9.92
N LEU A 34 13.05 26.04 -10.42
CA LEU A 34 12.73 26.11 -11.83
C LEU A 34 11.25 26.54 -11.98
N GLN A 35 11.09 27.82 -12.15
CA GLN A 35 9.84 28.45 -12.59
C GLN A 35 9.71 28.23 -14.10
N ASN A 36 8.90 27.35 -14.54
CA ASN A 36 8.49 26.85 -15.84
C ASN A 36 9.07 25.48 -16.15
N PRO A 37 8.31 24.42 -15.91
CA PRO A 37 8.66 23.11 -16.42
C PRO A 37 8.43 23.07 -17.93
N ASP A 38 9.46 22.72 -18.69
CA ASP A 38 9.37 22.31 -20.08
C ASP A 38 8.47 21.06 -20.16
N GLU A 39 7.53 20.99 -21.11
CA GLU A 39 6.61 19.85 -21.29
C GLU A 39 7.35 18.50 -21.38
N ASN A 40 8.52 18.49 -22.01
CA ASN A 40 9.39 17.32 -22.08
C ASN A 40 9.92 16.89 -20.70
N ARG A 41 10.16 17.83 -19.81
CA ARG A 41 10.62 17.56 -18.45
C ARG A 41 9.49 16.99 -17.59
N GLU A 42 8.28 17.54 -17.68
CA GLU A 42 7.12 17.03 -16.97
C GLU A 42 6.81 15.59 -17.37
N LYS A 43 6.82 15.30 -18.68
CA LYS A 43 6.60 13.95 -19.20
C LYS A 43 7.69 12.98 -18.74
N TYR A 44 8.95 13.42 -18.70
CA TYR A 44 10.05 12.62 -18.16
C TYR A 44 9.86 12.34 -16.67
N GLU A 45 9.53 13.36 -15.87
CA GLU A 45 9.32 13.22 -14.43
C GLU A 45 8.15 12.29 -14.13
N GLN A 46 7.04 12.35 -14.88
CA GLN A 46 5.92 11.42 -14.76
C GLN A 46 6.36 9.98 -15.05
N ASN A 47 7.14 9.73 -16.09
CA ASN A 47 7.68 8.42 -16.43
C ASN A 47 8.63 7.88 -15.36
N GLN A 48 9.24 8.77 -14.55
CA GLN A 48 10.08 8.40 -13.42
C GLN A 48 9.33 8.35 -12.08
N CYS A 49 8.00 8.33 -12.10
CA CYS A 49 7.15 8.34 -10.90
C CYS A 49 7.47 9.55 -9.97
N ILE A 50 7.75 10.71 -10.55
CA ILE A 50 7.98 11.95 -9.84
C ILE A 50 6.75 12.84 -10.00
N GLY A 51 6.15 13.25 -8.90
CA GLY A 51 5.02 14.16 -8.88
C GLY A 51 5.28 15.39 -8.00
N ILE A 52 4.64 16.50 -8.36
CA ILE A 52 4.73 17.76 -7.59
C ILE A 52 3.52 17.87 -6.68
N THR A 53 3.76 18.13 -5.41
CA THR A 53 2.72 18.40 -4.40
C THR A 53 3.09 19.66 -3.63
N ARG A 54 2.21 20.11 -2.71
CA ARG A 54 2.53 21.26 -1.82
C ARG A 54 3.82 21.06 -1.02
N GLY A 55 4.22 19.81 -0.78
CA GLY A 55 5.47 19.47 -0.07
C GLY A 55 6.69 19.31 -0.98
N GLY A 56 6.59 19.73 -2.25
CA GLY A 56 7.65 19.60 -3.26
C GLY A 56 7.52 18.32 -4.09
N ARG A 57 8.60 17.96 -4.77
CA ARG A 57 8.70 16.74 -5.56
C ARG A 57 8.70 15.51 -4.67
N ASN A 58 7.91 14.53 -5.03
CA ASN A 58 7.87 13.27 -4.29
C ASN A 58 7.42 12.10 -5.15
N THR A 59 7.76 10.90 -4.67
CA THR A 59 7.34 9.60 -5.19
C THR A 59 6.59 8.87 -4.10
N LYS A 60 5.58 8.10 -4.46
CA LYS A 60 4.90 7.20 -3.54
C LYS A 60 5.38 5.77 -3.74
N ILE A 61 5.60 5.06 -2.64
CA ILE A 61 5.80 3.62 -2.62
C ILE A 61 4.50 2.99 -2.15
N HIS A 62 3.87 2.19 -3.00
CA HIS A 62 2.73 1.36 -2.67
C HIS A 62 3.23 -0.03 -2.33
N ALA A 63 2.76 -0.61 -1.25
CA ALA A 63 3.10 -1.97 -0.87
C ALA A 63 1.86 -2.76 -0.46
N VAL A 64 1.81 -4.02 -0.88
CA VAL A 64 0.94 -5.04 -0.31
C VAL A 64 1.80 -5.96 0.53
N VAL A 65 1.44 -6.14 1.79
CA VAL A 65 2.10 -7.07 2.69
C VAL A 65 1.14 -8.21 3.07
N ASP A 66 1.68 -9.35 3.41
CA ASP A 66 0.91 -10.49 3.92
C ASP A 66 0.54 -10.34 5.41
N GLY A 67 -0.12 -11.36 5.96
CA GLY A 67 -0.55 -11.40 7.36
C GLY A 67 0.57 -11.48 8.39
N ILE A 68 1.83 -11.60 7.98
CA ILE A 68 3.00 -11.56 8.84
C ILE A 68 3.89 -10.34 8.59
N GLY A 69 3.47 -9.45 7.68
CA GLY A 69 4.13 -8.17 7.41
C GLY A 69 5.21 -8.24 6.34
N TYR A 70 5.31 -9.32 5.57
CA TYR A 70 6.25 -9.41 4.45
C TYR A 70 5.66 -8.83 3.16
N PRO A 71 6.45 -8.08 2.37
CA PRO A 71 5.97 -7.48 1.14
C PRO A 71 5.76 -8.54 0.06
N ILE A 72 4.56 -8.54 -0.53
CA ILE A 72 4.18 -9.41 -1.65
C ILE A 72 4.33 -8.67 -2.98
N HIS A 73 3.93 -7.40 -3.00
CA HIS A 73 4.02 -6.54 -4.18
C HIS A 73 4.40 -5.13 -3.78
N ILE A 74 5.26 -4.51 -4.59
CA ILE A 74 5.70 -3.12 -4.40
C ILE A 74 5.64 -2.41 -5.74
N GLN A 75 5.05 -1.22 -5.76
CA GLN A 75 4.93 -0.37 -6.94
C GLN A 75 5.22 1.08 -6.59
N LEU A 76 5.75 1.83 -7.55
CA LEU A 76 5.94 3.27 -7.43
C LEU A 76 4.85 4.03 -8.16
N SER A 77 4.50 5.19 -7.66
CA SER A 77 3.71 6.17 -8.42
C SER A 77 4.17 7.60 -8.15
N SER A 78 3.75 8.51 -9.01
CA SER A 78 3.98 9.94 -8.82
C SER A 78 3.23 10.44 -7.60
N GLY A 79 3.84 11.35 -6.84
CA GLY A 79 3.32 11.84 -5.58
C GLY A 79 1.98 12.56 -5.63
N ASN A 80 1.60 13.08 -6.79
CA ASN A 80 0.33 13.77 -7.04
C ASN A 80 -0.84 12.83 -7.35
N ILE A 81 -0.58 11.54 -7.68
CA ILE A 81 -1.63 10.57 -7.97
C ILE A 81 -2.35 10.16 -6.68
N SER A 82 -3.67 9.97 -6.74
CA SER A 82 -4.46 9.50 -5.60
C SER A 82 -4.11 8.06 -5.23
N ASP A 83 -4.03 7.76 -3.93
CA ASP A 83 -3.73 6.42 -3.44
C ASP A 83 -4.80 5.40 -3.86
N VAL A 84 -6.06 5.84 -3.89
CA VAL A 84 -7.21 4.99 -4.26
C VAL A 84 -7.20 4.63 -5.74
N SER A 85 -6.77 5.57 -6.61
CA SER A 85 -6.75 5.32 -8.07
C SER A 85 -5.73 4.26 -8.49
N ILE A 86 -4.66 4.07 -7.70
CA ILE A 86 -3.63 3.05 -7.92
C ILE A 86 -3.97 1.73 -7.21
N ALA A 87 -4.86 1.76 -6.23
CA ALA A 87 -5.11 0.61 -5.37
C ALA A 87 -5.57 -0.64 -6.15
N GLN A 88 -6.44 -0.49 -7.13
CA GLN A 88 -6.90 -1.61 -7.96
C GLN A 88 -5.76 -2.21 -8.79
N GLU A 89 -4.93 -1.35 -9.39
CA GLU A 89 -3.75 -1.78 -10.15
C GLU A 89 -2.77 -2.56 -9.26
N VAL A 90 -2.47 -2.03 -8.07
CA VAL A 90 -1.59 -2.69 -7.09
C VAL A 90 -2.16 -4.04 -6.65
N LEU A 91 -3.47 -4.13 -6.42
CA LEU A 91 -4.15 -5.36 -6.01
C LEU A 91 -4.26 -6.38 -7.16
N SER A 92 -4.30 -5.94 -8.42
CA SER A 92 -4.36 -6.86 -9.57
C SER A 92 -3.12 -7.74 -9.73
N HIS A 93 -1.99 -7.35 -9.11
CA HIS A 93 -0.74 -8.12 -9.12
C HIS A 93 -0.67 -9.21 -8.04
N VAL A 94 -1.71 -9.34 -7.22
CA VAL A 94 -1.75 -10.33 -6.14
C VAL A 94 -3.03 -11.16 -6.21
N ASN A 95 -2.92 -12.44 -5.88
CA ASN A 95 -4.12 -13.28 -5.77
C ASN A 95 -4.93 -12.86 -4.54
N LEU A 96 -6.18 -12.45 -4.75
CA LEU A 96 -7.09 -12.01 -3.68
C LEU A 96 -8.03 -13.13 -3.18
N ASP A 97 -8.17 -14.22 -3.92
CA ASP A 97 -9.13 -15.29 -3.62
C ASP A 97 -9.03 -15.78 -2.16
N GLY A 98 -10.14 -15.76 -1.45
CA GLY A 98 -10.24 -16.17 -0.05
C GLY A 98 -9.46 -15.31 0.95
N THR A 99 -9.01 -14.11 0.56
CA THR A 99 -8.22 -13.21 1.42
C THR A 99 -9.07 -12.12 2.07
N ILE A 100 -8.48 -11.41 3.04
CA ILE A 100 -9.04 -10.19 3.62
C ILE A 100 -8.11 -9.03 3.29
N VAL A 101 -8.59 -8.07 2.51
CA VAL A 101 -7.84 -6.86 2.17
C VAL A 101 -8.04 -5.79 3.24
N MET A 102 -6.96 -5.38 3.87
CA MET A 102 -6.98 -4.31 4.86
C MET A 102 -6.42 -3.02 4.28
N GLY A 103 -7.09 -1.93 4.56
CA GLY A 103 -6.64 -0.59 4.17
C GLY A 103 -7.10 0.48 5.16
N ASN A 104 -6.48 1.65 5.12
CA ASN A 104 -6.98 2.78 5.89
C ASN A 104 -8.27 3.35 5.28
N LYS A 105 -8.97 4.22 6.01
CA LYS A 105 -10.22 4.84 5.58
C LYS A 105 -10.14 5.61 4.23
N ALA A 106 -8.93 5.91 3.73
CA ALA A 106 -8.77 6.55 2.42
C ALA A 106 -9.13 5.59 1.28
N TYR A 107 -8.96 4.27 1.49
CA TYR A 107 -9.29 3.22 0.52
C TYR A 107 -10.77 2.80 0.53
N GLY A 108 -11.63 3.50 1.27
CA GLY A 108 -13.05 3.17 1.42
C GLY A 108 -13.94 3.54 0.20
N ALA A 109 -13.38 3.75 -0.99
CA ALA A 109 -14.14 3.97 -2.21
C ALA A 109 -14.98 2.75 -2.56
N LYS A 110 -16.22 2.98 -3.07
CA LYS A 110 -17.14 1.89 -3.42
C LYS A 110 -16.56 0.99 -4.50
N GLU A 111 -15.98 1.59 -5.53
CA GLU A 111 -15.38 0.90 -6.66
C GLU A 111 -14.28 -0.08 -6.23
N LEU A 112 -13.48 0.31 -5.24
CA LEU A 112 -12.42 -0.56 -4.72
C LEU A 112 -12.99 -1.71 -3.88
N ARG A 113 -14.03 -1.46 -3.09
CA ARG A 113 -14.68 -2.49 -2.29
C ARG A 113 -15.40 -3.51 -3.17
N ASP A 114 -16.10 -3.05 -4.20
CA ASP A 114 -16.74 -3.90 -5.19
C ASP A 114 -15.68 -4.75 -5.91
N TYR A 115 -14.57 -4.14 -6.36
CA TYR A 115 -13.43 -4.86 -6.96
C TYR A 115 -12.91 -6.00 -6.07
N ILE A 116 -12.72 -5.74 -4.76
CA ILE A 116 -12.23 -6.76 -3.81
C ILE A 116 -13.25 -7.90 -3.69
N THR A 117 -14.53 -7.57 -3.58
CA THR A 117 -15.61 -8.56 -3.46
C THR A 117 -15.76 -9.40 -4.72
N ASP A 118 -15.65 -8.80 -5.91
CA ASP A 118 -15.72 -9.48 -7.20
C ASP A 118 -14.57 -10.50 -7.38
N HIS A 119 -13.45 -10.32 -6.65
CA HIS A 119 -12.33 -11.26 -6.63
C HIS A 119 -12.41 -12.28 -5.47
N ASN A 120 -13.62 -12.55 -4.96
CA ASN A 120 -13.87 -13.50 -3.86
C ASN A 120 -13.02 -13.21 -2.61
N ALA A 121 -12.81 -11.93 -2.30
CA ALA A 121 -12.09 -11.45 -1.12
C ALA A 121 -13.01 -10.64 -0.20
N ASP A 122 -12.72 -10.63 1.09
CA ASP A 122 -13.33 -9.73 2.04
C ASP A 122 -12.48 -8.46 2.19
N TYR A 123 -13.07 -7.40 2.74
CA TYR A 123 -12.33 -6.18 3.06
C TYR A 123 -12.54 -5.76 4.52
N CYS A 124 -11.49 -5.24 5.14
CA CYS A 124 -11.53 -4.61 6.45
C CYS A 124 -10.95 -3.19 6.31
N ILE A 125 -11.80 -2.28 5.83
CA ILE A 125 -11.50 -0.86 5.58
C ILE A 125 -12.54 -0.04 6.35
N PRO A 126 -12.15 0.80 7.32
CA PRO A 126 -13.12 1.57 8.09
C PRO A 126 -13.79 2.63 7.23
N PRO A 127 -15.10 2.87 7.41
CA PRO A 127 -15.79 3.97 6.75
C PRO A 127 -15.25 5.32 7.24
N LYS A 128 -15.36 6.34 6.42
CA LYS A 128 -15.10 7.73 6.84
C LYS A 128 -16.21 8.19 7.78
N SER A 129 -15.92 9.10 8.68
CA SER A 129 -16.89 9.63 9.67
C SER A 129 -18.13 10.31 9.04
N ASN A 130 -17.99 10.81 7.82
CA ASN A 130 -19.06 11.47 7.05
C ASN A 130 -19.75 10.53 6.04
N THR A 131 -19.56 9.22 6.14
CA THR A 131 -20.21 8.27 5.24
C THR A 131 -21.69 8.14 5.57
N VAL A 132 -22.58 8.37 4.60
CA VAL A 132 -24.04 8.33 4.77
C VAL A 132 -24.53 6.91 5.10
N ALA A 133 -23.96 5.89 4.44
CA ALA A 133 -24.27 4.48 4.67
C ALA A 133 -23.00 3.73 5.08
N PRO A 134 -22.61 3.76 6.36
CA PRO A 134 -21.41 3.10 6.82
C PRO A 134 -21.57 1.56 6.75
N TRP A 135 -20.52 0.89 6.31
CA TRP A 135 -20.44 -0.57 6.29
C TRP A 135 -19.72 -1.07 7.55
N TYR A 136 -19.88 -2.35 7.83
CA TYR A 136 -19.22 -3.01 8.96
C TYR A 136 -17.70 -3.10 8.72
N CYS A 137 -16.93 -2.87 9.77
CA CYS A 137 -15.49 -3.09 9.82
C CYS A 137 -15.16 -3.81 11.14
N ASP A 138 -14.52 -4.96 11.05
CA ASP A 138 -14.05 -5.67 12.24
C ASP A 138 -12.83 -4.96 12.82
N TRP A 139 -13.04 -4.22 13.90
CA TRP A 139 -11.99 -3.46 14.57
C TRP A 139 -10.92 -4.33 15.24
N HIS A 140 -11.25 -5.60 15.54
CA HIS A 140 -10.26 -6.52 16.08
C HIS A 140 -9.27 -6.92 14.99
N GLN A 141 -9.75 -7.31 13.81
CA GLN A 141 -8.91 -7.60 12.66
C GLN A 141 -8.17 -6.35 12.18
N TYR A 142 -8.82 -5.19 12.18
CA TYR A 142 -8.22 -3.94 11.73
C TYR A 142 -6.92 -3.57 12.47
N LYS A 143 -6.74 -4.03 13.71
CA LYS A 143 -5.50 -3.81 14.47
C LYS A 143 -4.28 -4.41 13.77
N GLU A 144 -4.44 -5.51 13.05
CA GLU A 144 -3.35 -6.15 12.30
C GLU A 144 -2.79 -5.26 11.19
N ARG A 145 -3.51 -4.20 10.79
CA ARG A 145 -3.02 -3.20 9.85
C ARG A 145 -1.68 -2.56 10.27
N HIS A 146 -1.32 -2.61 11.54
CA HIS A 146 -0.03 -2.11 12.01
C HIS A 146 1.18 -2.81 11.34
N LEU A 147 1.02 -4.04 10.83
CA LEU A 147 2.12 -4.79 10.22
C LEU A 147 2.69 -4.09 8.98
N VAL A 148 1.84 -3.50 8.15
CA VAL A 148 2.32 -2.71 7.00
C VAL A 148 3.02 -1.42 7.44
N GLU A 149 2.60 -0.83 8.55
CA GLU A 149 3.31 0.32 9.14
C GLU A 149 4.68 -0.09 9.67
N CYS A 150 4.77 -1.24 10.34
CA CYS A 150 6.03 -1.82 10.78
C CYS A 150 6.97 -2.07 9.59
N PHE A 151 6.46 -2.64 8.50
CA PHE A 151 7.23 -2.83 7.27
C PHE A 151 7.81 -1.51 6.76
N PHE A 152 6.98 -0.47 6.61
CA PHE A 152 7.47 0.83 6.14
C PHE A 152 8.43 1.51 7.12
N ASN A 153 8.25 1.36 8.43
CA ASN A 153 9.18 1.91 9.42
C ASN A 153 10.56 1.27 9.29
N ARG A 154 10.62 -0.06 9.19
CA ARG A 154 11.88 -0.79 8.95
C ARG A 154 12.50 -0.44 7.60
N LEU A 155 11.69 -0.25 6.56
CA LEU A 155 12.16 0.13 5.23
C LEU A 155 12.83 1.52 5.24
N LYS A 156 12.29 2.47 6.00
CA LYS A 156 12.81 3.85 6.15
C LYS A 156 14.11 3.93 6.93
N GLU A 157 14.50 2.92 7.68
CA GLU A 157 15.83 2.87 8.31
C GLU A 157 16.93 3.01 7.25
N ASN A 158 16.64 2.59 6.01
CA ASN A 158 17.51 2.86 4.88
C ASN A 158 17.34 4.30 4.41
N ARG A 159 18.30 5.17 4.73
CA ARG A 159 18.27 6.59 4.38
C ARG A 159 17.98 6.85 2.90
N ARG A 160 18.51 6.01 1.99
CA ARG A 160 18.31 6.12 0.55
C ARG A 160 16.87 5.79 0.10
N ILE A 161 16.11 5.09 0.95
CA ILE A 161 14.68 4.81 0.73
C ILE A 161 13.83 5.89 1.42
N ALA A 162 14.21 6.32 2.63
CA ALA A 162 13.49 7.38 3.34
C ALA A 162 13.45 8.69 2.53
N THR A 163 14.55 9.01 1.85
CA THR A 163 14.65 10.11 0.90
C THR A 163 15.17 9.59 -0.43
N ARG A 164 14.44 9.87 -1.51
CA ARG A 164 14.84 9.42 -2.84
C ARG A 164 15.88 10.39 -3.42
N PHE A 165 17.08 9.85 -3.68
CA PHE A 165 18.17 10.56 -4.38
C PHE A 165 18.30 10.11 -5.86
N ASP A 166 17.70 8.98 -6.20
CA ASP A 166 17.82 8.39 -7.54
C ASP A 166 16.86 9.06 -8.52
N LYS A 167 17.39 9.56 -9.63
CA LYS A 167 16.57 10.14 -10.70
C LYS A 167 15.70 9.08 -11.39
N LEU A 168 16.25 7.88 -11.63
CA LEU A 168 15.55 6.80 -12.32
C LEU A 168 14.66 6.02 -11.33
N ALA A 169 13.39 5.84 -11.71
CA ALA A 169 12.42 5.06 -10.94
C ALA A 169 12.89 3.60 -10.74
N SER A 170 13.46 2.99 -11.77
CA SER A 170 13.96 1.61 -11.71
C SER A 170 15.08 1.42 -10.69
N ARG A 171 16.01 2.39 -10.61
CA ARG A 171 17.09 2.34 -9.60
C ARG A 171 16.53 2.51 -8.20
N PHE A 172 15.63 3.46 -8.00
CA PHE A 172 15.00 3.66 -6.70
C PHE A 172 14.21 2.41 -6.28
N LEU A 173 13.43 1.82 -7.18
CA LEU A 173 12.68 0.59 -6.92
C LEU A 173 13.61 -0.58 -6.56
N ALA A 174 14.76 -0.69 -7.22
CA ALA A 174 15.77 -1.71 -6.88
C ALA A 174 16.27 -1.57 -5.44
N PHE A 175 16.50 -0.33 -4.94
CA PHE A 175 16.85 -0.12 -3.53
C PHE A 175 15.70 -0.48 -2.59
N VAL A 176 14.45 -0.21 -2.97
CA VAL A 176 13.27 -0.60 -2.19
C VAL A 176 13.20 -2.13 -2.09
N TYR A 177 13.42 -2.87 -3.18
CA TYR A 177 13.48 -4.33 -3.15
C TYR A 177 14.63 -4.86 -2.28
N LEU A 178 15.83 -4.31 -2.40
CA LEU A 178 16.96 -4.70 -1.55
C LEU A 178 16.67 -4.47 -0.06
N GLY A 179 16.07 -3.33 0.27
CA GLY A 179 15.61 -3.04 1.63
C GLY A 179 14.55 -4.03 2.12
N SER A 180 13.63 -4.42 1.25
CA SER A 180 12.58 -5.40 1.55
C SER A 180 13.16 -6.80 1.78
N ILE A 181 14.09 -7.24 0.94
CA ILE A 181 14.81 -8.50 1.12
C ILE A 181 15.55 -8.53 2.46
N ARG A 182 16.23 -7.44 2.83
CA ARG A 182 16.88 -7.33 4.15
C ARG A 182 15.89 -7.50 5.29
N ILE A 183 14.68 -6.95 5.16
CA ILE A 183 13.63 -7.09 6.17
C ILE A 183 13.14 -8.53 6.29
N MET A 184 13.02 -9.24 5.16
CA MET A 184 12.57 -10.63 5.13
C MET A 184 13.62 -11.63 5.66
N LEU A 185 14.91 -11.27 5.62
CA LEU A 185 16.01 -12.12 6.08
C LEU A 185 16.43 -11.84 7.54
N ALA A 186 15.86 -10.80 8.18
CA ALA A 186 16.18 -10.41 9.56
C ALA A 186 15.20 -11.01 10.56
#